data_13e0c415a0fd3a7f683bc7cc4fc7abb8
#
_entry.id   13e0c415a0fd3a7f683bc7cc4fc7abb8
#
_cell.length_a   1.000
_cell.length_b   1.000
_cell.length_c   1.000
_cell.angle_alpha   90.00
_cell.angle_beta   90.00
_cell.angle_gamma   90.00
#
_symmetry.space_group_name_H-M   'P 1'
#
loop_
_entity.id
_entity.type
_entity.pdbx_description
1 polymer ?
#
loop_
_entity_poly.entity_id
_entity_poly.type
_entity_poly.pdbx_seq_one_letter_code
_entity_poly.pdbx_strand_id
1 'polypeptide(L)'
;MLIDCHVHVFDPSRFPYAANAYYRPEGDEIAPVAQLGRLLNAHRVQYALIVGPNSGYGLDNRCLLDALAGGAGRYKGVAVVRNNATKAELQEMQAAGVIGVAFQVQLMGVDFYRDVGPLLKRLRDLDMFARVQVHADQLVALSPMLEASGARLLFDHCGRPDPGAGLGQPGFRRCWHWSARAAPTSSFRV
;
A
#
# COMPACT_ATOMS: atom_id res chain seq x y z
N MET A 1 -16.91 -14.86 2.98
CA MET A 1 -16.45 -13.64 2.27
C MET A 1 -14.99 -13.80 1.95
N LEU A 2 -14.59 -13.63 0.67
CA LEU A 2 -13.20 -13.65 0.22
C LEU A 2 -12.79 -12.25 -0.20
N ILE A 3 -11.61 -11.83 0.24
CA ILE A 3 -11.04 -10.50 -0.06
C ILE A 3 -9.62 -10.72 -0.54
N ASP A 4 -9.25 -10.15 -1.68
CA ASP A 4 -7.86 -10.06 -2.09
C ASP A 4 -7.25 -8.79 -1.49
N CYS A 5 -6.31 -8.95 -0.59
CA CYS A 5 -5.74 -7.83 0.17
C CYS A 5 -4.56 -7.14 -0.53
N HIS A 6 -4.16 -7.58 -1.73
CA HIS A 6 -3.05 -6.97 -2.44
C HIS A 6 -3.04 -7.33 -3.92
N VAL A 7 -3.62 -6.47 -4.76
CA VAL A 7 -3.56 -6.57 -6.21
C VAL A 7 -3.11 -5.26 -6.83
N HIS A 8 -2.61 -5.33 -8.05
CA HIS A 8 -2.28 -4.15 -8.86
C HIS A 8 -3.16 -4.10 -10.10
N VAL A 9 -3.35 -2.90 -10.65
CA VAL A 9 -3.95 -2.68 -11.97
C VAL A 9 -2.97 -1.92 -12.85
N PHE A 10 -2.85 -2.33 -14.11
CA PHE A 10 -2.03 -1.69 -15.12
C PHE A 10 -2.82 -1.56 -16.41
N ASP A 11 -2.98 -0.33 -16.88
CA ASP A 11 -3.63 -0.02 -18.17
C ASP A 11 -2.83 1.09 -18.88
N PRO A 12 -1.66 0.76 -19.45
CA PRO A 12 -0.79 1.75 -20.09
C PRO A 12 -1.41 2.34 -21.36
N SER A 13 -2.44 1.72 -21.93
CA SER A 13 -3.16 2.25 -23.09
C SER A 13 -3.98 3.50 -22.75
N ARG A 14 -4.55 3.54 -21.53
CA ARG A 14 -5.34 4.68 -21.02
C ARG A 14 -4.51 5.60 -20.10
N PHE A 15 -3.58 5.03 -19.39
CA PHE A 15 -2.70 5.71 -18.41
C PHE A 15 -1.25 5.40 -18.75
N PRO A 16 -0.59 6.20 -19.60
CA PRO A 16 0.81 5.96 -19.97
C PRO A 16 1.73 5.93 -18.76
N TYR A 17 2.71 5.02 -18.78
CA TYR A 17 3.70 4.93 -17.71
C TYR A 17 4.53 6.20 -17.60
N ALA A 18 4.99 6.51 -16.39
CA ALA A 18 5.90 7.61 -16.14
C ALA A 18 7.20 7.44 -16.95
N ALA A 19 7.73 8.54 -17.49
CA ALA A 19 8.94 8.50 -18.30
C ALA A 19 10.16 7.93 -17.55
N ASN A 20 10.23 8.18 -16.24
CA ASN A 20 11.28 7.73 -15.33
C ASN A 20 10.90 6.49 -14.51
N ALA A 21 9.88 5.72 -14.92
CA ALA A 21 9.53 4.48 -14.23
C ALA A 21 10.71 3.51 -14.25
N TYR A 22 11.09 3.01 -13.06
CA TYR A 22 12.20 2.06 -12.91
C TYR A 22 11.86 0.66 -13.46
N TYR A 23 10.58 0.34 -13.54
CA TYR A 23 10.06 -0.89 -14.11
C TYR A 23 8.73 -0.60 -14.81
N ARG A 24 8.52 -1.19 -15.98
CA ARG A 24 7.30 -1.05 -16.77
C ARG A 24 6.74 -2.43 -17.03
N PRO A 25 5.60 -2.80 -16.41
CA PRO A 25 4.90 -4.06 -16.71
C PRO A 25 4.57 -4.18 -18.18
N GLU A 26 4.82 -5.35 -18.75
CA GLU A 26 4.60 -5.66 -20.18
C GLU A 26 3.89 -7.01 -20.37
N GLY A 27 3.32 -7.24 -21.52
CA GLY A 27 2.69 -8.51 -21.87
C GLY A 27 1.63 -8.92 -20.85
N ASP A 28 1.78 -10.12 -20.29
CA ASP A 28 0.84 -10.72 -19.33
C ASP A 28 0.79 -10.03 -17.95
N GLU A 29 1.73 -9.13 -17.68
CA GLU A 29 1.70 -8.31 -16.45
C GLU A 29 0.71 -7.14 -16.55
N ILE A 30 0.26 -6.78 -17.76
CA ILE A 30 -0.75 -5.75 -17.97
C ILE A 30 -2.11 -6.33 -17.59
N ALA A 31 -2.70 -5.76 -16.54
CA ALA A 31 -3.99 -6.20 -16.01
C ALA A 31 -4.91 -4.99 -15.78
N PRO A 32 -5.66 -4.55 -16.80
CA PRO A 32 -6.69 -3.52 -16.64
C PRO A 32 -7.77 -3.96 -15.64
N VAL A 33 -8.45 -3.00 -15.02
CA VAL A 33 -9.48 -3.26 -13.99
C VAL A 33 -10.57 -4.23 -14.48
N ALA A 34 -10.93 -4.18 -15.75
CA ALA A 34 -11.91 -5.11 -16.33
C ALA A 34 -11.42 -6.57 -16.30
N GLN A 35 -10.13 -6.80 -16.52
CA GLN A 35 -9.52 -8.13 -16.40
C GLN A 35 -9.48 -8.59 -14.94
N LEU A 36 -9.08 -7.72 -14.03
CA LEU A 36 -9.14 -7.98 -12.60
C LEU A 36 -10.55 -8.38 -12.17
N GLY A 37 -11.57 -7.63 -12.59
CA GLY A 37 -12.97 -7.94 -12.28
C GLY A 37 -13.40 -9.34 -12.74
N ARG A 38 -13.02 -9.75 -13.95
CA ARG A 38 -13.29 -11.13 -14.47
C ARG A 38 -12.60 -12.19 -13.63
N LEU A 39 -11.32 -11.98 -13.27
CA LEU A 39 -10.55 -12.91 -12.45
C LEU A 39 -11.17 -13.07 -11.06
N LEU A 40 -11.47 -11.97 -10.39
CA LEU A 40 -12.10 -11.98 -9.06
C LEU A 40 -13.46 -12.69 -9.08
N ASN A 41 -14.26 -12.49 -10.15
CA ASN A 41 -15.55 -13.18 -10.31
C ASN A 41 -15.37 -14.70 -10.51
N ALA A 42 -14.42 -15.13 -11.35
CA ALA A 42 -14.11 -16.53 -11.57
C ALA A 42 -13.72 -17.26 -10.27
N HIS A 43 -13.02 -16.56 -9.38
CA HIS A 43 -12.57 -17.09 -8.09
C HIS A 43 -13.50 -16.76 -6.91
N ARG A 44 -14.69 -16.17 -7.18
CA ARG A 44 -15.67 -15.76 -6.14
C ARG A 44 -15.09 -14.84 -5.07
N VAL A 45 -14.11 -14.02 -5.43
CA VAL A 45 -13.55 -12.99 -4.56
C VAL A 45 -14.45 -11.76 -4.62
N GLN A 46 -15.01 -11.36 -3.48
CA GLN A 46 -16.00 -10.29 -3.40
C GLN A 46 -15.37 -8.91 -3.43
N TYR A 47 -14.25 -8.71 -2.75
CA TYR A 47 -13.60 -7.42 -2.58
C TYR A 47 -12.11 -7.49 -2.86
N ALA A 48 -11.51 -6.37 -3.23
CA ALA A 48 -10.06 -6.27 -3.39
C ALA A 48 -9.51 -4.94 -2.87
N LEU A 49 -8.29 -5.02 -2.34
CA LEU A 49 -7.45 -3.87 -2.05
C LEU A 49 -6.48 -3.65 -3.21
N ILE A 50 -6.75 -2.63 -4.02
CA ILE A 50 -5.88 -2.27 -5.15
C ILE A 50 -4.76 -1.37 -4.61
N VAL A 51 -3.53 -1.84 -4.75
CA VAL A 51 -2.35 -1.11 -4.32
C VAL A 51 -1.76 -0.36 -5.51
N GLY A 52 -1.62 0.95 -5.40
CA GLY A 52 -0.92 1.77 -6.40
C GLY A 52 0.53 1.32 -6.51
N PRO A 53 0.96 0.84 -7.69
CA PRO A 53 2.32 0.38 -7.86
C PRO A 53 3.26 1.56 -8.09
N ASN A 54 4.45 1.56 -7.46
CA ASN A 54 5.51 2.47 -7.85
C ASN A 54 6.07 2.14 -9.24
N SER A 55 6.01 0.86 -9.65
CA SER A 55 6.30 0.45 -11.02
C SER A 55 5.29 1.07 -11.98
N GLY A 56 5.76 1.53 -13.11
CA GLY A 56 4.96 2.16 -14.16
C GLY A 56 4.47 3.56 -13.82
N TYR A 57 3.76 3.75 -12.72
CA TYR A 57 3.02 5.00 -12.46
C TYR A 57 3.66 5.93 -11.43
N GLY A 58 4.44 5.42 -10.48
CA GLY A 58 5.04 6.24 -9.41
C GLY A 58 3.96 7.01 -8.63
N LEU A 59 4.01 8.35 -8.68
CA LEU A 59 3.06 9.24 -8.00
C LEU A 59 1.74 9.45 -8.78
N ASP A 60 1.61 8.92 -9.98
CA ASP A 60 0.39 9.03 -10.77
C ASP A 60 -0.64 7.98 -10.35
N ASN A 61 -1.63 8.40 -9.60
CA ASN A 61 -2.68 7.51 -9.09
C ASN A 61 -3.90 7.42 -10.01
N ARG A 62 -3.88 8.00 -11.23
CA ARG A 62 -5.07 8.03 -12.11
C ARG A 62 -5.61 6.65 -12.45
N CYS A 63 -4.73 5.69 -12.75
CA CYS A 63 -5.14 4.30 -13.03
C CYS A 63 -5.80 3.65 -11.81
N LEU A 64 -5.26 3.87 -10.60
CA LEU A 64 -5.87 3.41 -9.36
C LEU A 64 -7.25 4.04 -9.13
N LEU A 65 -7.36 5.37 -9.24
CA LEU A 65 -8.61 6.09 -8.97
C LEU A 65 -9.71 5.72 -9.96
N ASP A 66 -9.39 5.54 -11.24
CA ASP A 66 -10.31 5.02 -12.26
C ASP A 66 -10.82 3.61 -11.91
N ALA A 67 -9.93 2.74 -11.45
CA ALA A 67 -10.32 1.40 -11.02
C ALA A 67 -11.26 1.42 -9.81
N LEU A 68 -11.03 2.31 -8.83
CA LEU A 68 -11.92 2.47 -7.67
C LEU A 68 -13.29 2.98 -8.09
N ALA A 69 -13.35 4.00 -8.96
CA ALA A 69 -14.60 4.56 -9.47
C ALA A 69 -15.44 3.51 -10.21
N GLY A 70 -14.79 2.69 -11.05
CA GLY A 70 -15.46 1.61 -11.79
C GLY A 70 -15.89 0.42 -10.92
N GLY A 71 -15.37 0.31 -9.69
CA GLY A 71 -15.62 -0.82 -8.81
C GLY A 71 -16.92 -0.76 -8.00
N ALA A 72 -17.67 0.35 -8.04
CA ALA A 72 -18.92 0.54 -7.29
C ALA A 72 -18.82 0.13 -5.80
N GLY A 73 -17.74 0.47 -5.14
CA GLY A 73 -17.46 0.14 -3.73
C GLY A 73 -16.82 -1.22 -3.48
N ARG A 74 -16.71 -2.07 -4.51
CA ARG A 74 -16.05 -3.38 -4.41
C ARG A 74 -14.55 -3.28 -4.14
N TYR A 75 -13.93 -2.17 -4.54
CA TYR A 75 -12.50 -1.96 -4.43
C TYR A 75 -12.19 -0.84 -3.44
N LYS A 76 -11.12 -1.00 -2.69
CA LYS A 76 -10.47 0.05 -1.90
C LYS A 76 -9.05 0.23 -2.39
N GLY A 77 -8.47 1.41 -2.16
CA GLY A 77 -7.18 1.78 -2.72
C GLY A 77 -6.11 2.07 -1.68
N VAL A 78 -4.86 1.79 -2.07
CA VAL A 78 -3.65 2.32 -1.41
C VAL A 78 -2.92 3.18 -2.42
N ALA A 79 -2.80 4.47 -2.17
CA ALA A 79 -2.18 5.41 -3.10
C ALA A 79 -0.67 5.58 -2.82
N VAL A 80 0.07 5.99 -3.83
CA VAL A 80 1.47 6.46 -3.69
C VAL A 80 1.44 7.98 -3.67
N VAL A 81 1.96 8.60 -2.61
CA VAL A 81 1.95 10.05 -2.45
C VAL A 81 3.33 10.59 -2.09
N ARG A 82 3.52 11.90 -2.24
CA ARG A 82 4.72 12.57 -1.74
C ARG A 82 4.75 12.56 -0.21
N ASN A 83 5.94 12.57 0.39
CA ASN A 83 6.11 12.60 1.85
C ASN A 83 5.49 13.82 2.52
N ASN A 84 5.28 14.89 1.78
CA ASN A 84 4.66 16.14 2.24
C ASN A 84 3.19 16.30 1.81
N ALA A 85 2.54 15.24 1.32
CA ALA A 85 1.13 15.29 0.90
C ALA A 85 0.26 15.97 1.96
N THR A 86 -0.56 16.90 1.53
CA THR A 86 -1.41 17.72 2.39
C THR A 86 -2.63 16.92 2.89
N LYS A 87 -3.28 17.43 3.93
CA LYS A 87 -4.52 16.84 4.42
C LYS A 87 -5.63 16.89 3.36
N ALA A 88 -5.71 17.97 2.59
CA ALA A 88 -6.71 18.14 1.53
C ALA A 88 -6.52 17.09 0.42
N GLU A 89 -5.29 16.89 -0.08
CA GLU A 89 -4.98 15.86 -1.07
C GLU A 89 -5.38 14.46 -0.58
N LEU A 90 -5.10 14.14 0.69
CA LEU A 90 -5.48 12.85 1.28
C LEU A 90 -7.00 12.71 1.42
N GLN A 91 -7.72 13.76 1.77
CA GLN A 91 -9.19 13.76 1.87
C GLN A 91 -9.86 13.55 0.50
N GLU A 92 -9.34 14.18 -0.55
CA GLU A 92 -9.81 13.95 -1.92
C GLU A 92 -9.62 12.48 -2.34
N MET A 93 -8.46 11.90 -2.07
CA MET A 93 -8.19 10.49 -2.32
C MET A 93 -9.09 9.58 -1.49
N GLN A 94 -9.32 9.92 -0.21
CA GLN A 94 -10.21 9.16 0.68
C GLN A 94 -11.66 9.16 0.16
N ALA A 95 -12.16 10.30 -0.30
CA ALA A 95 -13.47 10.41 -0.92
C ALA A 95 -13.60 9.53 -2.18
N ALA A 96 -12.50 9.32 -2.91
CA ALA A 96 -12.43 8.42 -4.06
C ALA A 96 -12.24 6.93 -3.70
N GLY A 97 -12.19 6.57 -2.40
CA GLY A 97 -12.09 5.19 -1.95
C GLY A 97 -10.68 4.72 -1.56
N VAL A 98 -9.71 5.62 -1.50
CA VAL A 98 -8.36 5.32 -0.97
C VAL A 98 -8.44 5.25 0.55
N ILE A 99 -7.92 4.17 1.14
CA ILE A 99 -7.94 3.94 2.59
C ILE A 99 -6.54 3.83 3.21
N GLY A 100 -5.50 3.96 2.41
CA GLY A 100 -4.12 3.92 2.88
C GLY A 100 -3.13 4.52 1.89
N VAL A 101 -1.91 4.71 2.36
CA VAL A 101 -0.78 5.26 1.59
C VAL A 101 0.40 4.31 1.64
N ALA A 102 1.05 4.09 0.51
CA ALA A 102 2.21 3.21 0.37
C ALA A 102 3.52 3.91 0.74
N PHE A 103 4.28 3.27 1.63
CA PHE A 103 5.65 3.62 1.99
C PHE A 103 6.58 2.53 1.45
N GLN A 104 7.28 2.81 0.35
CA GLN A 104 8.13 1.85 -0.36
C GLN A 104 9.57 1.93 0.15
N VAL A 105 9.79 1.59 1.42
CA VAL A 105 11.10 1.73 2.07
C VAL A 105 12.14 0.82 1.43
N GLN A 106 11.73 -0.36 0.99
CA GLN A 106 12.61 -1.28 0.28
C GLN A 106 13.22 -0.63 -0.97
N LEU A 107 12.44 0.17 -1.71
CA LEU A 107 12.87 0.79 -2.95
C LEU A 107 13.62 2.12 -2.71
N MET A 108 13.05 2.96 -1.84
CA MET A 108 13.50 4.34 -1.66
C MET A 108 14.56 4.50 -0.56
N GLY A 109 14.71 3.49 0.30
CA GLY A 109 15.58 3.53 1.47
C GLY A 109 14.94 4.19 2.69
N VAL A 110 15.54 3.95 3.86
CA VAL A 110 15.07 4.47 5.15
C VAL A 110 15.15 6.00 5.20
N ASP A 111 16.24 6.57 4.68
CA ASP A 111 16.50 8.01 4.72
C ASP A 111 15.46 8.84 3.97
N PHE A 112 14.90 8.29 2.89
CA PHE A 112 13.83 8.95 2.15
C PHE A 112 12.57 9.19 3.01
N TYR A 113 12.33 8.33 3.99
CA TYR A 113 11.18 8.39 4.88
C TYR A 113 11.51 8.93 6.27
N ARG A 114 12.70 9.51 6.48
CA ARG A 114 13.14 10.01 7.80
C ARG A 114 12.19 11.04 8.39
N ASP A 115 11.62 11.91 7.57
CA ASP A 115 10.83 13.07 8.01
C ASP A 115 9.33 12.92 7.71
N VAL A 116 8.81 11.69 7.60
CA VAL A 116 7.39 11.47 7.29
C VAL A 116 6.45 11.49 8.50
N GLY A 117 6.94 11.82 9.68
CA GLY A 117 6.12 11.95 10.88
C GLY A 117 4.86 12.81 10.69
N PRO A 118 4.94 14.00 10.05
CA PRO A 118 3.75 14.80 9.74
C PRO A 118 2.74 14.10 8.82
N LEU A 119 3.19 13.31 7.83
CA LEU A 119 2.30 12.54 6.97
C LEU A 119 1.62 11.41 7.76
N LEU A 120 2.36 10.67 8.57
CA LEU A 120 1.80 9.61 9.43
C LEU A 120 0.73 10.17 10.38
N LYS A 121 0.94 11.36 10.96
CA LYS A 121 -0.06 12.04 11.78
C LYS A 121 -1.33 12.36 10.99
N ARG A 122 -1.21 12.87 9.75
CA ARG A 122 -2.37 13.12 8.88
C ARG A 122 -3.15 11.84 8.57
N LEU A 123 -2.44 10.74 8.29
CA LEU A 123 -3.07 9.44 8.05
C LEU A 123 -3.86 8.97 9.27
N ARG A 124 -3.28 9.07 10.47
CA ARG A 124 -3.98 8.76 11.72
C ARG A 124 -5.25 9.61 11.89
N ASP A 125 -5.13 10.93 11.69
CA ASP A 125 -6.22 11.89 11.88
C ASP A 125 -7.36 11.70 10.85
N LEU A 126 -7.09 11.03 9.72
CA LEU A 126 -8.04 10.67 8.67
C LEU A 126 -8.50 9.20 8.75
N ASP A 127 -8.08 8.45 9.75
CA ASP A 127 -8.31 7.01 9.86
C ASP A 127 -7.84 6.21 8.64
N MET A 128 -6.79 6.68 7.98
CA MET A 128 -6.08 5.98 6.90
C MET A 128 -4.90 5.21 7.46
N PHE A 129 -4.50 4.11 6.79
CA PHE A 129 -3.33 3.35 7.22
C PHE A 129 -2.08 3.67 6.39
N ALA A 130 -0.92 3.49 7.01
CA ALA A 130 0.36 3.47 6.33
C ALA A 130 0.72 2.02 5.96
N ARG A 131 0.78 1.72 4.65
CA ARG A 131 1.26 0.44 4.16
C ARG A 131 2.77 0.51 3.99
N VAL A 132 3.50 -0.26 4.78
CA VAL A 132 4.96 -0.18 4.88
C VAL A 132 5.59 -1.43 4.24
N GLN A 133 6.29 -1.23 3.14
CA GLN A 133 7.07 -2.26 2.47
C GLN A 133 8.55 -2.06 2.80
N VAL A 134 9.08 -2.96 3.60
CA VAL A 134 10.48 -2.99 4.03
C VAL A 134 11.17 -4.26 3.51
N HIS A 135 12.49 -4.33 3.68
CA HIS A 135 13.30 -5.52 3.46
C HIS A 135 14.26 -5.69 4.64
N ALA A 136 14.48 -6.94 5.04
CA ALA A 136 15.42 -7.32 6.12
C ALA A 136 15.21 -6.47 7.39
N ASP A 137 16.21 -5.73 7.82
CA ASP A 137 16.21 -4.97 9.07
C ASP A 137 15.83 -3.48 8.95
N GLN A 138 15.39 -3.03 7.76
CA GLN A 138 14.99 -1.63 7.55
C GLN A 138 13.90 -1.16 8.52
N LEU A 139 13.02 -2.08 8.96
CA LEU A 139 11.96 -1.78 9.91
C LEU A 139 12.49 -1.34 11.27
N VAL A 140 13.67 -1.81 11.68
CA VAL A 140 14.27 -1.46 12.98
C VAL A 140 14.52 0.04 13.06
N ALA A 141 15.08 0.63 12.01
CA ALA A 141 15.39 2.06 11.97
C ALA A 141 14.14 2.95 11.96
N LEU A 142 13.04 2.47 11.36
CA LEU A 142 11.77 3.22 11.29
C LEU A 142 10.89 3.05 12.53
N SER A 143 11.12 2.01 13.32
CA SER A 143 10.27 1.62 14.44
C SER A 143 9.94 2.77 15.41
N PRO A 144 10.91 3.59 15.89
CA PRO A 144 10.60 4.65 16.83
C PRO A 144 9.59 5.67 16.28
N MET A 145 9.74 6.06 15.02
CA MET A 145 8.85 7.02 14.37
C MET A 145 7.47 6.42 14.13
N LEU A 146 7.41 5.18 13.63
CA LEU A 146 6.16 4.48 13.38
C LEU A 146 5.36 4.28 14.67
N GLU A 147 6.01 3.87 15.77
CA GLU A 147 5.40 3.71 17.10
C GLU A 147 4.87 5.04 17.63
N ALA A 148 5.67 6.11 17.56
CA ALA A 148 5.28 7.43 18.03
C ALA A 148 4.15 8.07 17.23
N SER A 149 3.93 7.66 15.97
CA SER A 149 2.94 8.25 15.09
C SER A 149 1.50 7.95 15.50
N GLY A 150 1.26 6.79 16.12
CA GLY A 150 -0.08 6.26 16.40
C GLY A 150 -0.91 5.95 15.15
N ALA A 151 -0.31 5.96 13.96
CA ALA A 151 -0.97 5.60 12.71
C ALA A 151 -1.23 4.08 12.65
N ARG A 152 -2.30 3.68 11.99
CA ARG A 152 -2.52 2.26 11.67
C ARG A 152 -1.47 1.82 10.64
N LEU A 153 -0.82 0.69 10.89
CA LEU A 153 0.24 0.17 10.04
C LEU A 153 -0.20 -1.16 9.41
N LEU A 154 0.16 -1.33 8.14
CA LEU A 154 0.05 -2.59 7.42
C LEU A 154 1.43 -2.94 6.86
N PHE A 155 1.98 -4.07 7.26
CA PHE A 155 3.27 -4.53 6.75
C PHE A 155 3.09 -5.52 5.62
N ASP A 156 3.65 -5.20 4.46
CA ASP A 156 3.63 -6.09 3.31
C ASP A 156 4.51 -7.30 3.50
N HIS A 157 4.05 -8.41 2.93
CA HIS A 157 4.86 -9.63 2.81
C HIS A 157 5.55 -10.02 4.13
N CYS A 158 4.85 -9.87 5.26
CA CYS A 158 5.37 -10.14 6.62
C CYS A 158 6.66 -9.37 6.95
N GLY A 159 6.87 -8.17 6.36
CA GLY A 159 8.08 -7.38 6.52
C GLY A 159 9.27 -7.86 5.68
N ARG A 160 9.06 -8.78 4.74
CA ARG A 160 10.09 -9.36 3.84
C ARG A 160 11.39 -9.73 4.57
N PRO A 161 11.31 -10.64 5.55
CA PRO A 161 12.51 -11.12 6.24
C PRO A 161 13.43 -11.87 5.27
N ASP A 162 14.71 -11.91 5.59
CA ASP A 162 15.65 -12.84 4.96
C ASP A 162 15.47 -14.23 5.57
N PRO A 163 15.02 -15.24 4.80
CA PRO A 163 14.84 -16.59 5.34
C PRO A 163 16.13 -17.19 5.91
N GLY A 164 17.29 -16.82 5.37
CA GLY A 164 18.59 -17.28 5.85
C GLY A 164 18.97 -16.76 7.24
N ALA A 165 18.41 -15.60 7.64
CA ALA A 165 18.65 -15.03 8.96
C ALA A 165 17.78 -15.64 10.08
N GLY A 166 16.78 -16.46 9.74
CA GLY A 166 15.91 -17.15 10.67
C GLY A 166 15.01 -16.22 11.51
N LEU A 167 14.31 -16.79 12.49
CA LEU A 167 13.34 -16.08 13.33
C LEU A 167 13.96 -15.02 14.26
N GLY A 168 15.29 -15.06 14.43
CA GLY A 168 16.04 -14.09 15.25
C GLY A 168 16.26 -12.74 14.58
N GLN A 169 15.95 -12.58 13.28
CA GLN A 169 16.18 -11.34 12.53
C GLN A 169 15.47 -10.16 13.19
N PRO A 170 16.16 -9.07 13.50
CA PRO A 170 15.57 -7.92 14.21
C PRO A 170 14.37 -7.31 13.51
N GLY A 171 14.40 -7.13 12.18
CA GLY A 171 13.27 -6.60 11.40
C GLY A 171 12.04 -7.50 11.46
N PHE A 172 12.23 -8.83 11.35
CA PHE A 172 11.15 -9.80 11.49
C PHE A 172 10.54 -9.78 12.89
N ARG A 173 11.36 -9.75 13.93
CA ARG A 173 10.89 -9.67 15.33
C ARG A 173 10.09 -8.40 15.58
N ARG A 174 10.45 -7.28 14.98
CA ARG A 174 9.66 -6.04 15.06
C ARG A 174 8.30 -6.19 14.39
N CYS A 175 8.25 -6.73 13.18
CA CYS A 175 6.99 -6.98 12.47
C CYS A 175 6.09 -7.93 13.27
N TRP A 176 6.64 -9.02 13.79
CA TRP A 176 5.92 -9.98 14.63
C TRP A 176 5.36 -9.33 15.91
N HIS A 177 6.15 -8.51 16.58
CA HIS A 177 5.75 -7.81 17.80
C HIS A 177 4.55 -6.88 17.57
N TRP A 178 4.50 -6.16 16.46
CA TRP A 178 3.33 -5.35 16.10
C TRP A 178 2.11 -6.22 15.81
N SER A 179 2.27 -7.31 15.10
CA SER A 179 1.17 -8.24 14.82
C SER A 179 0.55 -8.82 16.10
N ALA A 180 1.39 -9.15 17.08
CA ALA A 180 0.94 -9.68 18.37
C ALA A 180 0.23 -8.63 19.26
N ARG A 181 0.52 -7.34 19.07
CA ARG A 181 -0.13 -6.22 19.78
C ARG A 181 -1.38 -5.72 19.09
N ALA A 182 -1.51 -5.97 17.79
CA ALA A 182 -2.75 -5.67 17.07
C ALA A 182 -3.82 -6.55 17.72
N ALA A 183 -4.70 -5.95 18.55
CA ALA A 183 -5.91 -6.62 18.97
C ALA A 183 -6.58 -7.18 17.72
N PRO A 184 -7.24 -8.36 17.77
CA PRO A 184 -8.01 -8.85 16.65
C PRO A 184 -9.11 -7.81 16.36
N THR A 185 -8.74 -6.79 15.60
CA THR A 185 -9.69 -5.78 15.18
C THR A 185 -10.56 -6.44 14.14
N SER A 186 -11.73 -6.86 14.57
CA SER A 186 -12.89 -7.30 13.79
C SER A 186 -13.42 -6.21 12.85
N SER A 187 -12.59 -5.31 12.35
CA SER A 187 -13.05 -4.18 11.54
C SER A 187 -12.19 -3.92 10.32
N PHE A 188 -12.11 -4.88 9.39
CA PHE A 188 -12.24 -4.49 8.00
C PHE A 188 -13.73 -4.13 7.81
N ARG A 189 -14.11 -2.90 8.12
CA ARG A 189 -15.37 -2.35 7.64
C ARG A 189 -15.14 -2.04 6.15
N VAL A 190 -15.68 -2.88 5.31
CA VAL A 190 -15.86 -2.64 3.88
C VAL A 190 -16.93 -1.57 3.69
#